data_a8cc6ad1d2a0e6b5fdf4f736c6122361
#
_entry.id   a8cc6ad1d2a0e6b5fdf4f736c6122361
#
_cell.length_a   1.000
_cell.length_b   1.000
_cell.length_c   1.000
_cell.angle_alpha   90.00
_cell.angle_beta   90.00
_cell.angle_gamma   90.00
#
_symmetry.space_group_name_H-M   'P 1'
#
loop_
_entity.id
_entity.type
_entity.pdbx_description
1 polymer ?
#
loop_
_entity_poly.entity_id
_entity_poly.type
_entity_poly.pdbx_seq_one_letter_code
_entity_poly.pdbx_strand_id
1 'polypeptide(L)'
;MSKTTIPTGGLSDAGVSTAKLADDAVTDAKIGTLTQIVFNATQSASTNANTLDDYEEGTWTPTFSNYSGTDKNATGYYTKVGNKVMAGCLIGTDGTSDSSVVFIAGLPFTVRASAENGAIGGGLVTQTTGTANQRWLAINNTATVRCDDLTGNNNNYNDFGANKSVTLVISYFT
;
A
#
# COMPACT_ATOMS: atom_id res chain seq x y z
N MET A 1 34.71 32.07 30.40
CA MET A 1 35.09 31.11 29.34
C MET A 1 34.96 31.78 27.98
N SER A 2 36.02 31.83 27.20
CA SER A 2 36.01 32.41 25.84
C SER A 2 35.16 31.51 24.94
N LYS A 3 34.12 32.06 24.32
CA LYS A 3 33.38 31.32 23.27
C LYS A 3 34.23 31.25 22.02
N THR A 4 34.69 30.06 21.65
CA THR A 4 35.31 29.84 20.35
C THR A 4 34.23 29.91 19.27
N THR A 5 34.21 30.97 18.48
CA THR A 5 33.32 31.07 17.32
C THR A 5 34.00 30.39 16.14
N ILE A 6 33.32 29.51 15.47
CA ILE A 6 33.80 28.92 14.21
C ILE A 6 33.39 29.88 13.11
N PRO A 7 34.33 30.38 12.29
CA PRO A 7 34.00 31.28 11.17
C PRO A 7 33.06 30.61 10.17
N THR A 8 32.28 31.41 9.46
CA THR A 8 31.45 30.94 8.35
C THR A 8 32.37 30.25 7.32
N GLY A 9 32.11 28.94 7.07
CA GLY A 9 32.97 28.08 6.24
C GLY A 9 34.05 27.32 7.01
N GLY A 10 34.12 27.43 8.34
CA GLY A 10 35.11 26.73 9.17
C GLY A 10 34.77 25.26 9.53
N LEU A 11 33.66 24.75 9.04
CA LEU A 11 33.29 23.32 9.14
C LEU A 11 33.45 22.67 7.76
N SER A 12 34.33 21.69 7.66
CA SER A 12 34.40 20.82 6.48
C SER A 12 33.19 19.90 6.42
N ASP A 13 32.88 19.37 5.24
CA ASP A 13 31.87 18.31 5.09
C ASP A 13 32.19 17.17 6.07
N ALA A 14 31.13 16.67 6.75
CA ALA A 14 31.22 15.72 7.85
C ALA A 14 32.00 16.21 9.11
N GLY A 15 32.33 17.51 9.21
CA GLY A 15 33.00 18.09 10.37
C GLY A 15 32.20 18.05 11.68
N VAL A 16 30.88 17.86 11.60
CA VAL A 16 29.97 17.65 12.75
C VAL A 16 29.48 16.22 12.73
N SER A 17 30.01 15.38 13.61
CA SER A 17 29.51 14.01 13.82
C SER A 17 28.38 13.98 14.86
N THR A 18 27.62 12.89 14.94
CA THR A 18 26.58 12.69 15.96
C THR A 18 27.10 12.84 17.39
N ALA A 19 28.34 12.42 17.63
CA ALA A 19 28.98 12.58 18.95
C ALA A 19 29.28 14.04 19.33
N LYS A 20 29.22 14.97 18.37
CA LYS A 20 29.42 16.41 18.61
C LYS A 20 28.11 17.19 18.77
N LEU A 21 26.99 16.55 18.54
CA LEU A 21 25.68 17.11 18.80
C LEU A 21 25.21 16.58 20.16
N ALA A 22 25.01 17.49 21.11
CA ALA A 22 24.34 17.13 22.35
C ALA A 22 22.90 16.75 22.07
N ASP A 23 22.31 15.95 22.96
CA ASP A 23 20.87 15.69 22.91
C ASP A 23 20.08 17.02 22.87
N ASP A 24 19.04 17.08 22.07
CA ASP A 24 18.22 18.28 21.83
C ASP A 24 18.98 19.51 21.23
N ALA A 25 20.19 19.32 20.72
CA ALA A 25 20.95 20.40 20.09
C ALA A 25 20.27 20.94 18.81
N VAL A 26 19.48 20.11 18.15
CA VAL A 26 18.66 20.48 16.98
C VAL A 26 17.19 20.49 17.40
N THR A 27 16.68 21.69 17.62
CA THR A 27 15.27 21.93 18.00
C THR A 27 14.42 22.28 16.78
N ASP A 28 13.10 22.22 16.91
CA ASP A 28 12.14 22.60 15.85
C ASP A 28 12.44 23.97 15.26
N ALA A 29 12.81 24.95 16.11
CA ALA A 29 13.19 26.30 15.68
C ALA A 29 14.44 26.34 14.78
N LYS A 30 15.29 25.31 14.80
CA LYS A 30 16.51 25.20 14.01
C LYS A 30 16.34 24.40 12.72
N ILE A 31 15.31 23.54 12.66
CA ILE A 31 15.00 22.75 11.48
C ILE A 31 14.31 23.62 10.41
N GLY A 32 13.52 24.62 10.84
CA GLY A 32 12.73 25.42 9.92
C GLY A 32 11.66 24.60 9.18
N THR A 33 11.38 24.98 7.95
CA THR A 33 10.43 24.23 7.09
C THR A 33 11.15 23.10 6.38
N LEU A 34 10.74 21.85 6.64
CA LEU A 34 11.18 20.69 5.87
C LEU A 34 10.34 20.60 4.59
N THR A 35 10.99 20.66 3.44
CA THR A 35 10.33 20.47 2.14
C THR A 35 10.26 19.00 1.73
N GLN A 36 11.13 18.16 2.29
CA GLN A 36 11.22 16.75 1.99
C GLN A 36 11.84 15.96 3.14
N ILE A 37 11.32 14.77 3.41
CA ILE A 37 11.96 13.73 4.23
C ILE A 37 12.20 12.53 3.31
N VAL A 38 13.46 12.11 3.20
CA VAL A 38 13.84 10.93 2.39
C VAL A 38 13.95 9.73 3.31
N PHE A 39 13.16 8.71 3.05
CA PHE A 39 13.27 7.41 3.72
C PHE A 39 14.22 6.49 2.96
N ASN A 40 14.87 5.58 3.67
CA ASN A 40 15.73 4.58 3.04
C ASN A 40 14.90 3.64 2.16
N ALA A 41 15.46 3.23 1.02
CA ALA A 41 14.84 2.26 0.13
C ALA A 41 14.68 0.86 0.78
N THR A 42 15.48 0.56 1.81
CA THR A 42 15.35 -0.66 2.61
C THR A 42 14.78 -0.30 3.97
N GLN A 43 13.67 -0.92 4.30
CA GLN A 43 13.02 -0.75 5.60
C GLN A 43 13.97 -1.18 6.73
N SER A 44 14.03 -0.35 7.78
CA SER A 44 14.68 -0.68 9.05
C SER A 44 13.61 -0.63 10.14
N ALA A 45 13.03 -1.78 10.45
CA ALA A 45 11.94 -1.88 11.41
C ALA A 45 12.37 -1.41 12.80
N SER A 46 11.56 -0.56 13.44
CA SER A 46 11.74 -0.08 14.79
C SER A 46 10.77 -0.76 15.76
N THR A 47 11.23 -1.12 16.94
CA THR A 47 10.38 -1.58 18.04
C THR A 47 9.69 -0.45 18.79
N ASN A 48 10.09 0.81 18.52
CA ASN A 48 9.49 1.98 19.15
C ASN A 48 8.19 2.36 18.42
N ALA A 49 7.06 2.28 19.13
CA ALA A 49 5.74 2.55 18.56
C ALA A 49 5.53 3.99 18.06
N ASN A 50 6.42 4.92 18.45
CA ASN A 50 6.35 6.33 18.04
C ASN A 50 7.31 6.65 16.87
N THR A 51 7.88 5.65 16.22
CA THR A 51 8.78 5.84 15.08
C THR A 51 8.05 5.58 13.78
N LEU A 52 8.08 6.54 12.85
CA LEU A 52 7.71 6.32 11.47
C LEU A 52 8.93 5.73 10.75
N ASP A 53 8.96 4.41 10.60
CA ASP A 53 10.13 3.66 10.13
C ASP A 53 9.97 3.09 8.71
N ASP A 54 8.79 3.25 8.11
CA ASP A 54 8.51 2.75 6.77
C ASP A 54 7.47 3.62 6.06
N TYR A 55 7.90 4.22 4.96
CA TYR A 55 7.04 4.92 4.02
C TYR A 55 7.45 4.54 2.60
N GLU A 56 6.49 4.08 1.81
CA GLU A 56 6.74 3.66 0.43
C GLU A 56 5.53 3.99 -0.45
N GLU A 57 5.79 4.48 -1.64
CA GLU A 57 4.82 4.67 -2.71
C GLU A 57 5.27 3.92 -3.96
N GLY A 58 4.33 3.41 -4.72
CA GLY A 58 4.67 2.74 -5.95
C GLY A 58 3.48 2.37 -6.81
N THR A 59 3.80 1.60 -7.83
CA THR A 59 2.83 1.01 -8.76
C THR A 59 2.85 -0.50 -8.65
N TRP A 60 1.73 -1.12 -9.02
CA TRP A 60 1.61 -2.56 -9.12
C TRP A 60 0.72 -2.94 -10.30
N THR A 61 0.81 -4.16 -10.75
CA THR A 61 0.00 -4.67 -11.85
C THR A 61 -1.02 -5.66 -11.31
N PRO A 62 -2.29 -5.28 -11.20
CA PRO A 62 -3.35 -6.22 -10.83
C PRO A 62 -3.56 -7.25 -11.94
N THR A 63 -3.89 -8.48 -11.56
CA THR A 63 -4.29 -9.54 -12.48
C THR A 63 -5.52 -10.25 -11.95
N PHE A 64 -6.43 -10.65 -12.84
CA PHE A 64 -7.48 -11.57 -12.45
C PHE A 64 -6.92 -12.99 -12.34
N SER A 65 -7.00 -13.55 -11.15
CA SER A 65 -6.55 -14.93 -10.91
C SER A 65 -7.63 -15.92 -11.35
N ASN A 66 -7.21 -16.99 -12.03
CA ASN A 66 -8.09 -18.04 -12.57
C ASN A 66 -9.09 -17.56 -13.65
N TYR A 67 -8.87 -16.40 -14.22
CA TYR A 67 -9.68 -15.91 -15.33
C TYR A 67 -9.19 -16.53 -16.66
N SER A 68 -10.12 -17.10 -17.42
CA SER A 68 -9.79 -17.74 -18.70
C SER A 68 -9.63 -16.75 -19.86
N GLY A 69 -10.04 -15.50 -19.66
CA GLY A 69 -9.87 -14.42 -20.63
C GLY A 69 -8.60 -13.60 -20.43
N THR A 70 -8.59 -12.39 -20.99
CA THR A 70 -7.45 -11.46 -20.94
C THR A 70 -7.78 -10.26 -20.07
N ASP A 71 -6.87 -9.92 -19.16
CA ASP A 71 -6.95 -8.71 -18.35
C ASP A 71 -6.81 -7.45 -19.22
N LYS A 72 -7.63 -6.45 -18.94
CA LYS A 72 -7.63 -5.14 -19.60
C LYS A 72 -7.35 -4.02 -18.61
N ASN A 73 -6.62 -3.00 -19.04
CA ASN A 73 -6.39 -1.77 -18.25
C ASN A 73 -5.79 -2.03 -16.86
N ALA A 74 -4.94 -3.03 -16.71
CA ALA A 74 -4.39 -3.46 -15.43
C ALA A 74 -3.34 -2.46 -14.90
N THR A 75 -3.78 -1.50 -14.11
CA THR A 75 -2.91 -0.48 -13.48
C THR A 75 -3.26 -0.32 -12.02
N GLY A 76 -2.24 -0.19 -11.18
CA GLY A 76 -2.42 0.01 -9.74
C GLY A 76 -1.36 0.92 -9.13
N TYR A 77 -1.75 1.58 -8.04
CA TYR A 77 -0.91 2.45 -7.22
C TYR A 77 -1.07 2.06 -5.77
N TYR A 78 -0.06 2.31 -4.97
CA TYR A 78 -0.15 2.08 -3.53
C TYR A 78 0.65 3.12 -2.73
N THR A 79 0.26 3.25 -1.48
CA THR A 79 1.02 3.92 -0.43
C THR A 79 1.06 3.00 0.78
N LYS A 80 2.24 2.83 1.36
CA LYS A 80 2.48 2.09 2.59
C LYS A 80 3.02 3.01 3.66
N VAL A 81 2.47 2.91 4.87
CA VAL A 81 2.95 3.63 6.06
C VAL A 81 3.02 2.64 7.21
N GLY A 82 4.21 2.34 7.66
CA GLY A 82 4.44 1.25 8.61
C GLY A 82 3.93 -0.07 8.04
N ASN A 83 3.05 -0.74 8.75
CA ASN A 83 2.43 -2.00 8.32
C ASN A 83 1.07 -1.83 7.62
N LYS A 84 0.62 -0.60 7.39
CA LYS A 84 -0.64 -0.31 6.70
C LYS A 84 -0.41 0.00 5.23
N VAL A 85 -1.12 -0.69 4.37
CA VAL A 85 -1.12 -0.48 2.91
C VAL A 85 -2.48 0.03 2.48
N MET A 86 -2.47 1.07 1.65
CA MET A 86 -3.61 1.48 0.85
C MET A 86 -3.25 1.28 -0.62
N ALA A 87 -3.99 0.42 -1.31
CA ALA A 87 -3.77 0.11 -2.72
C ALA A 87 -5.03 0.41 -3.54
N GLY A 88 -4.84 1.07 -4.68
CA GLY A 88 -5.88 1.32 -5.65
C GLY A 88 -5.56 0.65 -6.97
N CYS A 89 -6.55 0.18 -7.72
CA CYS A 89 -6.35 -0.33 -9.07
C CYS A 89 -7.56 -0.13 -9.98
N LEU A 90 -7.27 -0.15 -11.27
CA LEU A 90 -8.22 -0.34 -12.35
C LEU A 90 -7.85 -1.63 -13.08
N ILE A 91 -8.80 -2.53 -13.25
CA ILE A 91 -8.65 -3.75 -14.03
C ILE A 91 -9.97 -4.12 -14.68
N GLY A 92 -9.92 -4.64 -15.88
CA GLY A 92 -11.11 -5.05 -16.63
C GLY A 92 -10.98 -6.42 -17.25
N THR A 93 -12.11 -6.99 -17.70
CA THR A 93 -12.21 -8.25 -18.45
C THR A 93 -12.36 -7.98 -19.92
N ASP A 94 -11.96 -8.92 -20.78
CA ASP A 94 -12.22 -8.90 -22.22
C ASP A 94 -13.62 -9.42 -22.58
N GLY A 95 -14.38 -9.85 -21.59
CA GLY A 95 -15.74 -10.36 -21.74
C GLY A 95 -15.84 -11.87 -21.98
N THR A 96 -14.73 -12.59 -21.87
CA THR A 96 -14.76 -14.05 -21.87
C THR A 96 -15.61 -14.56 -20.72
N SER A 97 -16.53 -15.48 -21.01
CA SER A 97 -17.39 -16.10 -20.01
C SER A 97 -16.58 -17.02 -19.11
N ASP A 98 -16.70 -16.84 -17.81
CA ASP A 98 -15.98 -17.63 -16.80
C ASP A 98 -16.78 -17.72 -15.50
N SER A 99 -16.96 -18.92 -15.00
CA SER A 99 -17.65 -19.22 -13.74
C SER A 99 -16.71 -19.32 -12.54
N SER A 100 -15.42 -19.06 -12.73
CA SER A 100 -14.45 -19.07 -11.63
C SER A 100 -14.70 -17.90 -10.67
N VAL A 101 -14.34 -18.10 -9.41
CA VAL A 101 -14.43 -17.06 -8.37
C VAL A 101 -13.51 -15.90 -8.70
N VAL A 102 -14.00 -14.69 -8.52
CA VAL A 102 -13.24 -13.47 -8.82
C VAL A 102 -12.21 -13.18 -7.75
N PHE A 103 -10.94 -13.20 -8.18
CA PHE A 103 -9.82 -12.72 -7.39
C PHE A 103 -9.03 -11.68 -8.19
N ILE A 104 -8.58 -10.63 -7.52
CA ILE A 104 -7.53 -9.74 -8.01
C ILE A 104 -6.25 -10.12 -7.27
N ALA A 105 -5.26 -10.56 -8.01
CA ALA A 105 -3.92 -10.93 -7.52
C ALA A 105 -2.89 -9.84 -7.81
N GLY A 106 -1.70 -10.00 -7.22
CA GLY A 106 -0.57 -9.09 -7.43
C GLY A 106 -0.56 -7.89 -6.51
N LEU A 107 -1.28 -7.92 -5.37
CA LEU A 107 -1.14 -6.87 -4.35
C LEU A 107 0.34 -6.60 -4.07
N PRO A 108 0.73 -5.34 -3.84
CA PRO A 108 2.14 -4.96 -3.65
C PRO A 108 2.80 -5.62 -2.45
N PHE A 109 2.01 -6.00 -1.45
CA PHE A 109 2.49 -6.71 -0.25
C PHE A 109 1.53 -7.81 0.14
N THR A 110 2.07 -8.86 0.76
CA THR A 110 1.27 -9.95 1.32
C THR A 110 0.41 -9.44 2.46
N VAL A 111 -0.86 -9.78 2.44
CA VAL A 111 -1.80 -9.47 3.53
C VAL A 111 -1.37 -10.21 4.78
N ARG A 112 -1.32 -9.52 5.90
CA ARG A 112 -0.90 -10.07 7.19
C ARG A 112 -1.67 -11.35 7.54
N ALA A 113 -0.95 -12.33 8.06
CA ALA A 113 -1.58 -13.52 8.63
C ALA A 113 -2.42 -13.15 9.86
N SER A 114 -3.63 -13.68 9.99
CA SER A 114 -4.42 -13.60 11.20
C SER A 114 -4.70 -15.00 11.75
N ALA A 115 -4.91 -15.10 13.05
CA ALA A 115 -5.22 -16.35 13.71
C ALA A 115 -6.59 -16.94 13.29
N GLU A 116 -7.47 -16.10 12.76
CA GLU A 116 -8.75 -16.48 12.23
C GLU A 116 -8.74 -16.33 10.71
N ASN A 117 -9.35 -17.26 9.99
CA ASN A 117 -9.43 -17.28 8.51
C ASN A 117 -10.28 -16.12 7.94
N GLY A 118 -10.11 -14.93 8.50
CA GLY A 118 -10.80 -13.72 8.10
C GLY A 118 -9.97 -12.82 7.19
N ALA A 119 -10.62 -12.05 6.36
CA ALA A 119 -10.00 -10.98 5.61
C ALA A 119 -9.56 -9.86 6.56
N ILE A 120 -8.32 -9.38 6.42
CA ILE A 120 -7.78 -8.27 7.20
C ILE A 120 -7.73 -7.01 6.34
N GLY A 121 -8.82 -6.66 5.78
CA GLY A 121 -8.94 -5.47 4.96
C GLY A 121 -10.20 -5.55 4.12
N GLY A 122 -10.65 -4.41 3.71
CA GLY A 122 -11.80 -4.28 2.84
C GLY A 122 -11.61 -3.15 1.85
N GLY A 123 -12.33 -3.20 0.76
CA GLY A 123 -12.24 -2.22 -0.30
C GLY A 123 -13.59 -1.70 -0.74
N LEU A 124 -13.56 -0.49 -1.27
CA LEU A 124 -14.66 0.13 -1.97
C LEU A 124 -14.45 -0.01 -3.48
N VAL A 125 -15.50 -0.40 -4.18
CA VAL A 125 -15.55 -0.40 -5.64
C VAL A 125 -16.38 0.78 -6.09
N THR A 126 -15.81 1.60 -6.95
CA THR A 126 -16.48 2.81 -7.45
C THR A 126 -17.12 2.61 -8.82
N GLN A 127 -16.80 1.53 -9.53
CA GLN A 127 -17.35 1.29 -10.85
C GLN A 127 -17.37 -0.22 -11.17
N THR A 128 -18.52 -0.82 -11.01
CA THR A 128 -18.88 -2.08 -11.64
C THR A 128 -20.15 -1.88 -12.41
N THR A 129 -20.20 -2.41 -13.60
CA THR A 129 -21.43 -2.56 -14.36
C THR A 129 -21.86 -4.03 -14.28
N GLY A 130 -21.97 -4.54 -13.08
CA GLY A 130 -22.43 -5.89 -12.74
C GLY A 130 -23.42 -5.82 -11.58
N THR A 131 -23.73 -6.95 -10.99
CA THR A 131 -24.65 -7.06 -9.85
C THR A 131 -24.27 -6.10 -8.71
N ALA A 132 -25.25 -5.33 -8.27
CA ALA A 132 -25.15 -4.53 -7.06
C ALA A 132 -24.84 -5.44 -5.85
N ASN A 133 -24.17 -4.90 -4.83
CA ASN A 133 -23.88 -5.56 -3.55
C ASN A 133 -22.62 -6.46 -3.55
N GLN A 134 -21.49 -5.90 -3.98
CA GLN A 134 -20.20 -6.56 -3.89
C GLN A 134 -19.39 -6.03 -2.71
N ARG A 135 -18.67 -6.92 -2.02
CA ARG A 135 -17.63 -6.58 -1.08
C ARG A 135 -16.31 -7.19 -1.52
N TRP A 136 -15.23 -6.49 -1.25
CA TRP A 136 -13.90 -6.89 -1.62
C TRP A 136 -13.07 -7.12 -0.35
N LEU A 137 -12.48 -8.30 -0.24
CA LEU A 137 -11.82 -8.77 0.96
C LEU A 137 -10.36 -9.10 0.65
N ALA A 138 -9.43 -8.46 1.35
CA ALA A 138 -8.03 -8.85 1.32
C ALA A 138 -7.89 -10.23 2.00
N ILE A 139 -7.33 -11.21 1.30
CA ILE A 139 -7.24 -12.57 1.78
C ILE A 139 -5.97 -12.76 2.59
N ASN A 140 -6.16 -13.15 3.83
CA ASN A 140 -5.14 -13.47 4.81
C ASN A 140 -4.00 -14.32 4.23
N ASN A 141 -2.76 -13.94 4.52
CA ASN A 141 -1.52 -14.62 4.10
C ASN A 141 -1.35 -14.79 2.58
N THR A 142 -1.97 -13.93 1.80
CA THR A 142 -1.86 -13.89 0.33
C THR A 142 -1.64 -12.48 -0.19
N ALA A 143 -1.32 -12.35 -1.47
CA ALA A 143 -1.31 -11.08 -2.19
C ALA A 143 -2.56 -10.95 -3.09
N THR A 144 -3.73 -11.32 -2.56
CA THR A 144 -4.98 -11.37 -3.32
C THR A 144 -6.15 -10.70 -2.61
N VAL A 145 -7.09 -10.24 -3.42
CA VAL A 145 -8.39 -9.73 -3.00
C VAL A 145 -9.46 -10.59 -3.61
N ARG A 146 -10.46 -11.00 -2.84
CA ARG A 146 -11.63 -11.74 -3.31
C ARG A 146 -12.86 -10.86 -3.36
N CYS A 147 -13.69 -11.08 -4.37
CA CYS A 147 -15.00 -10.47 -4.48
C CYS A 147 -16.09 -11.43 -3.98
N ASP A 148 -16.83 -11.01 -2.99
CA ASP A 148 -18.00 -11.73 -2.47
C ASP A 148 -19.26 -10.87 -2.64
N ASP A 149 -20.43 -11.50 -2.61
CA ASP A 149 -21.69 -10.82 -2.38
C ASP A 149 -21.87 -10.44 -0.89
N LEU A 150 -22.86 -9.63 -0.57
CA LEU A 150 -23.11 -9.24 0.83
C LEU A 150 -23.70 -10.38 1.68
N THR A 151 -24.09 -11.49 1.08
CA THR A 151 -24.56 -12.68 1.79
C THR A 151 -23.42 -13.64 2.14
N GLY A 152 -22.22 -13.38 1.64
CA GLY A 152 -21.01 -14.13 1.91
C GLY A 152 -20.67 -15.19 0.86
N ASN A 153 -21.41 -15.24 -0.26
CA ASN A 153 -21.08 -16.11 -1.38
C ASN A 153 -20.00 -15.46 -2.28
N ASN A 154 -19.17 -16.29 -2.89
CA ASN A 154 -18.20 -15.82 -3.85
C ASN A 154 -18.89 -15.37 -5.15
N ASN A 155 -18.53 -14.19 -5.66
CA ASN A 155 -18.90 -13.79 -7.01
C ASN A 155 -17.99 -14.46 -8.04
N ASN A 156 -18.52 -14.73 -9.22
CA ASN A 156 -17.76 -15.25 -10.34
C ASN A 156 -17.63 -14.21 -11.48
N TYR A 157 -16.78 -14.48 -12.47
CA TYR A 157 -16.53 -13.52 -13.55
C TYR A 157 -17.75 -13.27 -14.44
N ASN A 158 -18.70 -14.20 -14.54
CA ASN A 158 -19.95 -14.00 -15.29
C ASN A 158 -20.83 -12.93 -14.62
N ASP A 159 -20.73 -12.76 -13.28
CA ASP A 159 -21.50 -11.75 -12.55
C ASP A 159 -21.04 -10.32 -12.89
N PHE A 160 -19.80 -10.17 -13.41
CA PHE A 160 -19.31 -8.88 -13.90
C PHE A 160 -19.83 -8.52 -15.30
N GLY A 161 -20.26 -9.51 -16.11
CA GLY A 161 -20.67 -9.31 -17.48
C GLY A 161 -19.51 -8.98 -18.44
N ALA A 162 -19.83 -8.84 -19.72
CA ALA A 162 -18.85 -8.65 -20.79
C ALA A 162 -18.19 -7.25 -20.74
N ASN A 163 -16.87 -7.19 -20.98
CA ASN A 163 -16.07 -5.95 -21.10
C ASN A 163 -16.26 -4.97 -19.92
N LYS A 164 -16.23 -5.47 -18.72
CA LYS A 164 -16.41 -4.68 -17.50
C LYS A 164 -15.09 -4.39 -16.81
N SER A 165 -15.04 -3.25 -16.14
CA SER A 165 -13.89 -2.86 -15.34
C SER A 165 -14.28 -2.62 -13.89
N VAL A 166 -13.31 -2.87 -13.02
CA VAL A 166 -13.38 -2.64 -11.59
C VAL A 166 -12.36 -1.58 -11.24
N THR A 167 -12.81 -0.53 -10.55
CA THR A 167 -11.93 0.40 -9.85
C THR A 167 -12.04 0.07 -8.36
N LEU A 168 -10.98 -0.46 -7.80
CA LEU A 168 -10.90 -0.90 -6.40
C LEU A 168 -9.95 0.00 -5.63
N VAL A 169 -10.36 0.41 -4.43
CA VAL A 169 -9.46 0.94 -3.40
C VAL A 169 -9.58 0.03 -2.18
N ILE A 170 -8.48 -0.49 -1.72
CA ILE A 170 -8.43 -1.41 -0.58
C ILE A 170 -7.37 -0.97 0.43
N SER A 171 -7.70 -1.12 1.72
CA SER A 171 -6.75 -0.91 2.81
C SER A 171 -6.59 -2.20 3.59
N TYR A 172 -5.34 -2.60 3.85
CA TYR A 172 -5.01 -3.82 4.57
C TYR A 172 -3.70 -3.66 5.35
N PHE A 173 -3.38 -4.64 6.19
CA PHE A 173 -2.12 -4.72 6.93
C PHE A 173 -1.21 -5.79 6.32
N THR A 174 0.09 -5.52 6.32
CA THR A 174 1.16 -6.43 5.90
C THR A 174 1.98 -6.93 7.10
#